data_1ae183ed38a5a631fd4be46a09c5c36c
#
_entry.id   1ae183ed38a5a631fd4be46a09c5c36c
#
_cell.length_a   1.000
_cell.length_b   1.000
_cell.length_c   1.000
_cell.angle_alpha   90.00
_cell.angle_beta   90.00
_cell.angle_gamma   90.00
#
_symmetry.space_group_name_H-M   'P 1'
#
loop_
_entity.id
_entity.type
_entity.pdbx_description
1 polymer ?
#
loop_
_entity_poly.entity_id
_entity_poly.type
_entity_poly.pdbx_seq_one_letter_code
_entity_poly.pdbx_strand_id
1 'polypeptide(L)'
;GDEWRDFDLIICDEAHRTTGATLTGEDESAFSKIHSNEFIGRSKTLYMTATPRIFAENAKNKASEKDAILTSMDDQDTYGPVFFRLGFGQAVKEGLLTDYKVIILTVSEDEVSKHYQAIAEMGGELNLDTAAKLTGCWNALAKRKHPDSDTDYGDDLSPMRRAVAFCRDIKASKQVATQFPDLVDGLSNLDNDDTTDNLRVECEHVDGTMNAAVRAQAMEWLKEGAGTDEEPICRILSNARCLSEGVDVPTLDAVLFLAPRKSQVDVIQAVGRVMRRAEGKDFGYIILPVAVPA
;
A
#
# COMPACT_ATOMS: atom_id res chain seq x y z
N GLY A 1 -17.90 36.55 -2.02
CA GLY A 1 -18.09 35.18 -1.67
C GLY A 1 -19.39 34.51 -2.15
N ASP A 2 -20.16 35.09 -3.12
CA ASP A 2 -21.48 34.57 -3.52
C ASP A 2 -21.44 33.69 -4.80
N GLU A 3 -20.27 33.35 -5.30
CA GLU A 3 -20.11 32.67 -6.60
C GLU A 3 -20.25 31.13 -6.56
N TRP A 4 -20.39 30.51 -5.38
CA TRP A 4 -20.42 29.05 -5.22
C TRP A 4 -21.69 28.55 -4.54
N ARG A 5 -22.84 29.11 -4.88
CA ARG A 5 -24.14 28.68 -4.38
C ARG A 5 -24.96 28.07 -5.51
N ASP A 6 -25.78 27.07 -5.14
CA ASP A 6 -26.77 26.43 -5.99
C ASP A 6 -26.26 25.41 -7.00
N PHE A 7 -25.52 24.40 -6.50
CA PHE A 7 -25.21 23.20 -7.26
C PHE A 7 -26.40 22.22 -7.27
N ASP A 8 -26.74 21.68 -8.42
CA ASP A 8 -27.74 20.61 -8.53
C ASP A 8 -27.25 19.31 -7.91
N LEU A 9 -25.95 19.01 -8.06
CA LEU A 9 -25.30 17.81 -7.55
C LEU A 9 -23.84 18.13 -7.15
N ILE A 10 -23.47 17.67 -5.96
CA ILE A 10 -22.06 17.63 -5.51
C ILE A 10 -21.65 16.17 -5.37
N ILE A 11 -20.49 15.82 -5.91
CA ILE A 11 -19.89 14.50 -5.79
C ILE A 11 -18.68 14.62 -4.86
N CYS A 12 -18.73 13.91 -3.72
CA CYS A 12 -17.63 13.84 -2.75
C CYS A 12 -16.91 12.50 -2.95
N ASP A 13 -15.78 12.52 -3.65
CA ASP A 13 -14.87 11.39 -3.69
C ASP A 13 -14.05 11.33 -2.39
N GLU A 14 -13.62 10.11 -2.00
CA GLU A 14 -12.97 9.84 -0.71
C GLU A 14 -13.76 10.42 0.49
N ALA A 15 -15.08 10.23 0.46
CA ALA A 15 -16.02 10.85 1.41
C ALA A 15 -15.76 10.46 2.89
N HIS A 16 -14.96 9.42 3.17
CA HIS A 16 -14.50 9.13 4.53
C HIS A 16 -13.73 10.30 5.17
N ARG A 17 -13.20 11.23 4.38
CA ARG A 17 -12.54 12.47 4.84
C ARG A 17 -13.51 13.51 5.38
N THR A 18 -14.79 13.42 5.02
CA THR A 18 -15.82 14.34 5.52
C THR A 18 -16.32 13.97 6.91
N THR A 19 -15.83 12.84 7.47
CA THR A 19 -16.12 12.38 8.83
C THR A 19 -15.14 12.98 9.84
N GLY A 20 -15.54 13.05 11.10
CA GLY A 20 -14.67 13.49 12.19
C GLY A 20 -15.42 14.12 13.35
N ALA A 21 -14.69 14.49 14.38
CA ALA A 21 -15.21 15.21 15.53
C ALA A 21 -14.90 16.71 15.40
N THR A 22 -15.91 17.54 15.58
CA THR A 22 -15.78 19.00 15.66
C THR A 22 -16.29 19.45 17.01
N LEU A 23 -15.47 20.19 17.79
CA LEU A 23 -15.89 20.78 19.04
C LEU A 23 -16.86 21.91 18.75
N THR A 24 -17.92 22.02 19.56
CA THR A 24 -18.90 23.09 19.44
C THR A 24 -18.21 24.43 19.67
N GLY A 25 -18.20 25.28 18.64
CA GLY A 25 -17.57 26.61 18.68
C GLY A 25 -16.13 26.68 18.12
N GLU A 26 -15.57 25.56 17.64
CA GLU A 26 -14.33 25.58 16.87
C GLU A 26 -14.62 25.54 15.36
N ASP A 27 -13.66 26.00 14.55
CA ASP A 27 -13.76 25.93 13.10
C ASP A 27 -13.81 24.46 12.64
N GLU A 28 -14.87 24.11 11.91
CA GLU A 28 -15.01 22.83 11.25
C GLU A 28 -13.85 22.60 10.28
N SER A 29 -13.44 21.32 10.15
CA SER A 29 -12.47 20.97 9.10
C SER A 29 -13.02 21.37 7.74
N ALA A 30 -12.14 21.77 6.82
CA ALA A 30 -12.56 22.15 5.47
C ALA A 30 -13.41 21.07 4.76
N PHE A 31 -13.19 19.80 5.09
CA PHE A 31 -13.92 18.67 4.53
C PHE A 31 -15.31 18.47 5.14
N SER A 32 -15.52 18.76 6.43
CA SER A 32 -16.83 18.62 7.07
C SER A 32 -17.78 19.76 6.72
N LYS A 33 -17.28 20.91 6.30
CA LYS A 33 -18.11 22.05 5.82
C LYS A 33 -19.03 21.69 4.65
N ILE A 34 -18.73 20.61 3.93
CA ILE A 34 -19.60 20.11 2.85
C ILE A 34 -20.99 19.72 3.34
N HIS A 35 -21.16 19.41 4.63
CA HIS A 35 -22.48 19.06 5.20
C HIS A 35 -23.35 20.28 5.46
N SER A 36 -22.78 21.49 5.52
CA SER A 36 -23.51 22.72 5.77
C SER A 36 -24.04 23.36 4.49
N ASN A 37 -25.37 23.49 4.38
CA ASN A 37 -26.00 24.23 3.28
C ASN A 37 -25.74 25.74 3.32
N GLU A 38 -25.31 26.27 4.47
CA GLU A 38 -24.92 27.68 4.60
C GLU A 38 -23.57 27.94 3.94
N PHE A 39 -22.69 26.91 3.98
CA PHE A 39 -21.36 27.00 3.36
C PHE A 39 -21.40 26.76 1.85
N ILE A 40 -22.14 25.73 1.41
CA ILE A 40 -22.31 25.42 0.00
C ILE A 40 -23.75 24.97 -0.29
N GLY A 41 -24.47 25.79 -1.08
CA GLY A 41 -25.84 25.48 -1.48
C GLY A 41 -25.88 24.30 -2.46
N ARG A 42 -26.72 23.29 -2.19
CA ARG A 42 -26.85 22.12 -3.04
C ARG A 42 -28.22 21.47 -2.93
N SER A 43 -28.67 20.88 -4.03
CA SER A 43 -29.91 20.09 -4.05
C SER A 43 -29.63 18.63 -3.66
N LYS A 44 -28.51 18.05 -4.12
CA LYS A 44 -28.14 16.65 -3.89
C LYS A 44 -26.64 16.50 -3.64
N THR A 45 -26.26 15.52 -2.82
CA THR A 45 -24.88 15.13 -2.60
C THR A 45 -24.72 13.62 -2.80
N LEU A 46 -23.71 13.22 -3.58
CA LEU A 46 -23.28 11.84 -3.72
C LEU A 46 -21.97 11.66 -2.96
N TYR A 47 -21.99 10.80 -1.96
CA TYR A 47 -20.80 10.43 -1.20
C TYR A 47 -20.25 9.10 -1.71
N MET A 48 -18.99 9.10 -2.15
CA MET A 48 -18.30 7.91 -2.66
C MET A 48 -17.04 7.63 -1.85
N THR A 49 -16.84 6.40 -1.45
CA THR A 49 -15.60 5.97 -0.77
C THR A 49 -15.42 4.46 -0.88
N ALA A 50 -14.19 4.00 -1.00
CA ALA A 50 -13.84 2.58 -0.87
C ALA A 50 -13.84 2.13 0.61
N THR A 51 -13.76 3.07 1.56
CA THR A 51 -13.54 2.80 2.98
C THR A 51 -14.47 3.63 3.85
N PRO A 52 -15.75 3.24 4.00
CA PRO A 52 -16.67 3.95 4.88
C PRO A 52 -16.12 4.04 6.30
N ARG A 53 -16.09 5.24 6.86
CA ARG A 53 -15.61 5.47 8.22
C ARG A 53 -16.79 5.55 9.19
N ILE A 54 -16.93 4.50 9.99
CA ILE A 54 -17.97 4.34 10.99
C ILE A 54 -17.32 4.35 12.37
N PHE A 55 -17.81 5.20 13.25
CA PHE A 55 -17.32 5.29 14.63
C PHE A 55 -18.17 4.43 15.55
N ALA A 56 -17.50 3.71 16.47
CA ALA A 56 -18.19 2.90 17.47
C ALA A 56 -18.96 3.78 18.46
N GLU A 57 -20.03 3.25 19.05
CA GLU A 57 -20.91 3.98 19.98
C GLU A 57 -20.17 4.60 21.16
N ASN A 58 -19.14 3.94 21.69
CA ASN A 58 -18.31 4.49 22.77
C ASN A 58 -17.56 5.78 22.34
N ALA A 59 -17.20 5.91 21.06
CA ALA A 59 -16.56 7.11 20.52
C ALA A 59 -17.60 8.23 20.34
N LYS A 60 -18.81 7.89 19.89
CA LYS A 60 -19.94 8.83 19.76
C LYS A 60 -20.33 9.39 21.12
N ASN A 61 -20.45 8.53 22.14
CA ASN A 61 -20.77 8.94 23.51
C ASN A 61 -19.70 9.86 24.11
N LYS A 62 -18.41 9.55 23.92
CA LYS A 62 -17.30 10.42 24.38
C LYS A 62 -17.26 11.78 23.67
N ALA A 63 -17.67 11.83 22.41
CA ALA A 63 -17.79 13.10 21.69
C ALA A 63 -18.92 13.94 22.28
N SER A 64 -20.08 13.34 22.51
CA SER A 64 -21.23 14.00 23.14
C SER A 64 -20.92 14.54 24.57
N GLU A 65 -20.16 13.75 25.38
CA GLU A 65 -19.72 14.19 26.71
C GLU A 65 -18.79 15.42 26.68
N LYS A 66 -18.16 15.69 25.53
CA LYS A 66 -17.24 16.81 25.30
C LYS A 66 -17.84 17.93 24.46
N ASP A 67 -19.16 17.95 24.32
CA ASP A 67 -19.87 18.90 23.45
C ASP A 67 -19.29 18.92 22.01
N ALA A 68 -18.85 17.77 21.52
CA ALA A 68 -18.35 17.61 20.15
C ALA A 68 -19.38 16.89 19.28
N ILE A 69 -19.54 17.37 18.05
CA ILE A 69 -20.31 16.70 17.01
C ILE A 69 -19.40 15.68 16.32
N LEU A 70 -19.76 14.40 16.37
CA LEU A 70 -19.03 13.33 15.67
C LEU A 70 -19.81 12.88 14.43
N THR A 71 -19.33 13.29 13.27
CA THR A 71 -19.93 12.90 11.99
C THR A 71 -19.42 11.52 11.55
N SER A 72 -20.30 10.55 11.39
CA SER A 72 -20.02 9.15 11.07
C SER A 72 -20.82 8.72 9.85
N MET A 73 -20.25 7.90 8.97
CA MET A 73 -20.90 7.54 7.70
C MET A 73 -22.09 6.57 7.83
N ASP A 74 -22.38 6.09 9.03
CA ASP A 74 -23.61 5.37 9.35
C ASP A 74 -24.79 6.30 9.73
N ASP A 75 -24.56 7.61 9.84
CA ASP A 75 -25.58 8.62 10.03
C ASP A 75 -26.33 8.88 8.71
N GLN A 76 -27.55 8.34 8.63
CA GLN A 76 -28.39 8.47 7.44
C GLN A 76 -28.96 9.87 7.20
N ASP A 77 -29.04 10.70 8.24
CA ASP A 77 -29.51 12.07 8.10
C ASP A 77 -28.45 12.94 7.38
N THR A 78 -27.17 12.65 7.63
CA THR A 78 -26.05 13.35 6.98
C THR A 78 -25.67 12.76 5.62
N TYR A 79 -25.54 11.42 5.52
CA TYR A 79 -25.00 10.75 4.31
C TYR A 79 -26.07 10.10 3.43
N GLY A 80 -27.29 9.94 3.92
CA GLY A 80 -28.33 9.21 3.24
C GLY A 80 -28.11 7.68 3.26
N PRO A 81 -28.99 6.93 2.58
CA PRO A 81 -28.87 5.48 2.51
C PRO A 81 -27.76 5.04 1.55
N VAL A 82 -27.09 3.93 1.88
CA VAL A 82 -26.17 3.25 0.96
C VAL A 82 -26.98 2.58 -0.15
N PHE A 83 -26.87 3.05 -1.39
CA PHE A 83 -27.62 2.51 -2.53
C PHE A 83 -26.74 1.67 -3.49
N PHE A 84 -25.41 1.68 -3.31
CA PHE A 84 -24.52 0.84 -4.08
C PHE A 84 -23.30 0.41 -3.26
N ARG A 85 -22.92 -0.86 -3.38
CA ARG A 85 -21.69 -1.41 -2.78
C ARG A 85 -21.06 -2.42 -3.73
N LEU A 86 -19.78 -2.25 -4.03
CA LEU A 86 -18.97 -3.19 -4.80
C LEU A 86 -17.78 -3.66 -3.94
N GLY A 87 -17.81 -4.94 -3.54
CA GLY A 87 -16.68 -5.56 -2.83
C GLY A 87 -15.64 -6.13 -3.79
N PHE A 88 -14.40 -6.35 -3.31
CA PHE A 88 -13.33 -6.91 -4.13
C PHE A 88 -13.72 -8.23 -4.81
N GLY A 89 -14.30 -9.17 -4.08
CA GLY A 89 -14.70 -10.47 -4.63
C GLY A 89 -15.73 -10.36 -5.76
N GLN A 90 -16.66 -9.39 -5.69
CA GLN A 90 -17.60 -9.13 -6.77
C GLN A 90 -16.90 -8.45 -7.95
N ALA A 91 -16.03 -7.48 -7.70
CA ALA A 91 -15.27 -6.79 -8.73
C ALA A 91 -14.36 -7.76 -9.52
N VAL A 92 -13.76 -8.74 -8.84
CA VAL A 92 -12.99 -9.81 -9.49
C VAL A 92 -13.91 -10.69 -10.35
N LYS A 93 -15.06 -11.14 -9.82
CA LYS A 93 -16.03 -11.95 -10.59
C LYS A 93 -16.56 -11.24 -11.83
N GLU A 94 -16.76 -9.93 -11.74
CA GLU A 94 -17.20 -9.09 -12.85
C GLU A 94 -16.05 -8.70 -13.81
N GLY A 95 -14.83 -9.15 -13.53
CA GLY A 95 -13.65 -8.86 -14.35
C GLY A 95 -13.22 -7.39 -14.31
N LEU A 96 -13.62 -6.63 -13.30
CA LEU A 96 -13.20 -5.24 -13.08
C LEU A 96 -11.83 -5.15 -12.41
N LEU A 97 -11.47 -6.15 -11.62
CA LEU A 97 -10.19 -6.28 -10.94
C LEU A 97 -9.55 -7.64 -11.25
N THR A 98 -8.23 -7.70 -11.16
CA THR A 98 -7.44 -8.95 -11.13
C THR A 98 -7.60 -9.59 -9.75
N ASP A 99 -7.57 -10.91 -9.66
CA ASP A 99 -7.55 -11.62 -8.38
C ASP A 99 -6.23 -11.37 -7.62
N TYR A 100 -6.17 -11.78 -6.35
CA TYR A 100 -4.99 -11.51 -5.54
C TYR A 100 -4.59 -12.72 -4.69
N LYS A 101 -3.28 -12.78 -4.38
CA LYS A 101 -2.71 -13.75 -3.45
C LYS A 101 -2.05 -13.03 -2.28
N VAL A 102 -2.28 -13.51 -1.07
CA VAL A 102 -1.61 -13.04 0.15
C VAL A 102 -0.52 -14.03 0.50
N ILE A 103 0.73 -13.55 0.51
CA ILE A 103 1.90 -14.34 0.85
C ILE A 103 2.37 -13.90 2.23
N ILE A 104 2.27 -14.79 3.21
CA ILE A 104 2.81 -14.60 4.55
C ILE A 104 4.11 -15.38 4.61
N LEU A 105 5.22 -14.67 4.78
CA LEU A 105 6.55 -15.27 4.83
C LEU A 105 7.06 -15.24 6.26
N THR A 106 7.34 -16.40 6.82
CA THR A 106 8.10 -16.54 8.04
C THR A 106 9.57 -16.78 7.68
N VAL A 107 10.45 -15.88 8.09
CA VAL A 107 11.89 -16.01 7.84
C VAL A 107 12.60 -16.12 9.17
N SER A 108 13.36 -17.21 9.36
CA SER A 108 14.17 -17.42 10.55
C SER A 108 15.39 -16.50 10.52
N GLU A 109 15.64 -15.83 11.64
CA GLU A 109 16.86 -15.02 11.81
C GLU A 109 18.13 -15.89 11.73
N ASP A 110 18.05 -17.18 12.08
CA ASP A 110 19.18 -18.11 12.01
C ASP A 110 19.58 -18.43 10.55
N GLU A 111 18.64 -18.55 9.65
CA GLU A 111 18.92 -18.79 8.23
C GLU A 111 19.62 -17.60 7.59
N VAL A 112 19.21 -16.39 7.99
CA VAL A 112 19.76 -15.14 7.48
C VAL A 112 21.09 -14.79 8.17
N SER A 113 21.29 -15.22 9.42
CA SER A 113 22.47 -14.83 10.22
C SER A 113 23.80 -15.24 9.59
N LYS A 114 23.86 -16.40 8.93
CA LYS A 114 25.08 -16.88 8.25
C LYS A 114 25.46 -16.00 7.05
N HIS A 115 24.46 -15.56 6.30
CA HIS A 115 24.63 -14.67 5.15
C HIS A 115 24.78 -13.21 5.61
N TYR A 116 24.11 -12.85 6.71
CA TYR A 116 24.16 -11.51 7.30
C TYR A 116 25.55 -11.12 7.79
N GLN A 117 26.34 -12.06 8.35
CA GLN A 117 27.73 -11.77 8.76
C GLN A 117 28.56 -11.33 7.56
N ALA A 118 28.44 -11.99 6.43
CA ALA A 118 29.12 -11.60 5.20
C ALA A 118 28.68 -10.22 4.69
N ILE A 119 27.38 -9.89 4.80
CA ILE A 119 26.81 -8.59 4.38
C ILE A 119 27.20 -7.48 5.36
N ALA A 120 27.20 -7.75 6.66
CA ALA A 120 27.63 -6.81 7.70
C ALA A 120 29.11 -6.43 7.55
N GLU A 121 29.95 -7.37 7.14
CA GLU A 121 31.36 -7.13 6.81
C GLU A 121 31.54 -6.21 5.58
N MET A 122 30.52 -6.13 4.70
CA MET A 122 30.48 -5.20 3.57
C MET A 122 29.98 -3.79 3.95
N GLY A 123 29.75 -3.51 5.25
CA GLY A 123 29.39 -2.18 5.77
C GLY A 123 27.88 -1.88 5.82
N GLY A 124 27.03 -2.90 5.72
CA GLY A 124 25.57 -2.73 5.84
C GLY A 124 25.12 -2.41 7.27
N GLU A 125 24.30 -1.35 7.41
CA GLU A 125 23.67 -0.95 8.70
C GLU A 125 22.28 -1.58 8.93
N LEU A 126 21.88 -2.61 8.17
CA LEU A 126 20.62 -3.32 8.37
C LEU A 126 20.66 -4.10 9.70
N ASN A 127 19.60 -4.03 10.48
CA ASN A 127 19.43 -4.98 11.57
C ASN A 127 18.93 -6.33 11.01
N LEU A 128 19.19 -7.41 11.76
CA LEU A 128 18.88 -8.79 11.35
C LEU A 128 17.38 -8.99 11.01
N ASP A 129 16.46 -8.41 11.79
CA ASP A 129 15.00 -8.45 11.52
C ASP A 129 14.65 -7.85 10.14
N THR A 130 15.23 -6.71 9.81
CA THR A 130 14.99 -6.07 8.51
C THR A 130 15.62 -6.88 7.37
N ALA A 131 16.84 -7.39 7.55
CA ALA A 131 17.49 -8.23 6.55
C ALA A 131 16.67 -9.51 6.28
N ALA A 132 16.19 -10.19 7.33
CA ALA A 132 15.32 -11.35 7.20
C ALA A 132 14.04 -11.03 6.42
N LYS A 133 13.37 -9.93 6.75
CA LYS A 133 12.15 -9.49 6.02
C LYS A 133 12.42 -9.21 4.54
N LEU A 134 13.54 -8.54 4.23
CA LEU A 134 13.90 -8.23 2.84
C LEU A 134 14.29 -9.48 2.05
N THR A 135 15.01 -10.42 2.67
CA THR A 135 15.33 -11.74 2.06
C THR A 135 14.03 -12.50 1.74
N GLY A 136 13.09 -12.55 2.68
CA GLY A 136 11.78 -13.15 2.43
C GLY A 136 11.04 -12.46 1.28
N CYS A 137 11.02 -11.12 1.26
CA CYS A 137 10.42 -10.38 0.15
C CYS A 137 11.08 -10.72 -1.20
N TRP A 138 12.41 -10.81 -1.25
CA TRP A 138 13.12 -11.18 -2.46
C TRP A 138 12.74 -12.57 -2.97
N ASN A 139 12.67 -13.56 -2.09
CA ASN A 139 12.23 -14.91 -2.44
C ASN A 139 10.79 -14.91 -2.99
N ALA A 140 9.88 -14.13 -2.38
CA ALA A 140 8.52 -14.02 -2.86
C ALA A 140 8.43 -13.29 -4.22
N LEU A 141 9.20 -12.21 -4.42
CA LEU A 141 9.26 -11.48 -5.69
C LEU A 141 9.82 -12.34 -6.82
N ALA A 142 10.81 -13.20 -6.51
CA ALA A 142 11.35 -14.18 -7.44
C ALA A 142 10.46 -15.43 -7.61
N LYS A 143 9.35 -15.53 -6.86
CA LYS A 143 8.45 -16.69 -6.81
C LYS A 143 9.18 -18.01 -6.52
N ARG A 144 10.23 -17.94 -5.69
CA ARG A 144 11.00 -19.12 -5.26
C ARG A 144 10.12 -20.00 -4.37
N LYS A 145 10.14 -21.30 -4.64
CA LYS A 145 9.50 -22.29 -3.78
C LYS A 145 10.40 -22.56 -2.59
N HIS A 146 9.95 -22.22 -1.40
CA HIS A 146 10.62 -22.63 -0.17
C HIS A 146 10.09 -23.98 0.28
N PRO A 147 10.94 -24.93 0.73
CA PRO A 147 10.51 -26.26 1.17
C PRO A 147 9.42 -26.25 2.26
N ASP A 148 9.44 -25.24 3.13
CA ASP A 148 8.50 -25.07 4.24
C ASP A 148 7.35 -24.09 3.92
N SER A 149 7.18 -23.69 2.67
CA SER A 149 6.14 -22.75 2.24
C SER A 149 5.08 -23.44 1.39
N ASP A 150 3.84 -23.41 1.83
CA ASP A 150 2.66 -23.82 1.06
C ASP A 150 2.25 -22.77 0.02
N THR A 151 3.14 -21.83 -0.32
CA THR A 151 2.80 -20.76 -1.28
C THR A 151 2.63 -21.35 -2.68
N ASP A 152 1.40 -21.34 -3.15
CA ASP A 152 1.06 -21.75 -4.50
C ASP A 152 1.02 -20.54 -5.44
N TYR A 153 2.01 -20.45 -6.32
CA TYR A 153 2.04 -19.42 -7.38
C TYR A 153 1.23 -19.84 -8.63
N GLY A 154 0.70 -21.08 -8.66
CA GLY A 154 0.05 -21.64 -9.84
C GLY A 154 1.05 -21.85 -10.99
N ASP A 155 0.59 -21.62 -12.22
CA ASP A 155 1.40 -21.75 -13.43
C ASP A 155 2.25 -20.49 -13.72
N ASP A 156 1.97 -19.36 -13.04
CA ASP A 156 2.73 -18.12 -13.20
C ASP A 156 3.97 -18.13 -12.30
N LEU A 157 5.07 -18.61 -12.83
CA LEU A 157 6.38 -18.65 -12.16
C LEU A 157 7.30 -17.49 -12.57
N SER A 158 6.86 -16.60 -13.45
CA SER A 158 7.65 -15.44 -13.85
C SER A 158 7.89 -14.49 -12.67
N PRO A 159 9.12 -14.01 -12.45
CA PRO A 159 9.42 -13.07 -11.38
C PRO A 159 8.59 -11.78 -11.48
N MET A 160 8.24 -11.21 -10.33
CA MET A 160 7.54 -9.94 -10.26
C MET A 160 8.47 -8.79 -10.68
N ARG A 161 7.95 -7.86 -11.45
CA ARG A 161 8.73 -6.78 -12.08
C ARG A 161 8.58 -5.43 -11.39
N ARG A 162 7.45 -5.21 -10.69
CA ARG A 162 7.10 -3.93 -10.09
C ARG A 162 6.45 -4.11 -8.74
N ALA A 163 7.02 -3.48 -7.71
CA ALA A 163 6.46 -3.52 -6.38
C ALA A 163 6.48 -2.16 -5.68
N VAL A 164 5.58 -2.00 -4.72
CA VAL A 164 5.59 -0.86 -3.79
C VAL A 164 5.83 -1.38 -2.38
N ALA A 165 6.82 -0.84 -1.69
CA ALA A 165 7.15 -1.20 -0.31
C ALA A 165 6.67 -0.14 0.68
N PHE A 166 5.86 -0.54 1.63
CA PHE A 166 5.36 0.31 2.69
C PHE A 166 6.20 0.16 3.96
N CYS A 167 6.98 1.18 4.29
CA CYS A 167 7.86 1.24 5.45
C CYS A 167 7.20 1.95 6.64
N ARG A 168 7.78 1.78 7.85
CA ARG A 168 7.30 2.40 9.08
C ARG A 168 7.40 3.92 9.04
N ASP A 169 8.53 4.43 8.57
CA ASP A 169 8.87 5.86 8.51
C ASP A 169 9.80 6.17 7.34
N ILE A 170 10.06 7.46 7.10
CA ILE A 170 10.91 7.94 6.01
C ILE A 170 12.34 7.39 6.11
N LYS A 171 12.90 7.30 7.33
CA LYS A 171 14.24 6.78 7.55
C LYS A 171 14.32 5.31 7.12
N ALA A 172 13.38 4.48 7.58
CA ALA A 172 13.30 3.07 7.18
C ALA A 172 13.12 2.91 5.66
N SER A 173 12.31 3.76 5.04
CA SER A 173 12.12 3.72 3.58
C SER A 173 13.39 4.06 2.82
N LYS A 174 14.14 5.07 3.24
CA LYS A 174 15.44 5.41 2.64
C LYS A 174 16.46 4.28 2.83
N GLN A 175 16.48 3.65 4.00
CA GLN A 175 17.35 2.48 4.25
C GLN A 175 16.99 1.32 3.32
N VAL A 176 15.72 1.01 3.16
CA VAL A 176 15.26 -0.03 2.22
C VAL A 176 15.69 0.28 0.80
N ALA A 177 15.55 1.54 0.34
CA ALA A 177 15.93 1.92 -1.02
C ALA A 177 17.41 1.72 -1.31
N THR A 178 18.28 1.95 -0.35
CA THR A 178 19.74 1.78 -0.53
C THR A 178 20.21 0.36 -0.27
N GLN A 179 19.68 -0.30 0.75
CA GLN A 179 20.24 -1.55 1.29
C GLN A 179 19.55 -2.81 0.74
N PHE A 180 18.36 -2.70 0.16
CA PHE A 180 17.72 -3.88 -0.44
C PHE A 180 18.46 -4.37 -1.70
N PRO A 181 18.85 -3.50 -2.65
CA PRO A 181 19.68 -3.92 -3.78
C PRO A 181 21.01 -4.55 -3.31
N ASP A 182 21.73 -3.92 -2.38
CA ASP A 182 23.00 -4.41 -1.86
C ASP A 182 22.87 -5.80 -1.19
N LEU A 183 21.77 -6.01 -0.44
CA LEU A 183 21.44 -7.29 0.17
C LEU A 183 21.24 -8.38 -0.88
N VAL A 184 20.48 -8.09 -1.93
CA VAL A 184 20.20 -9.04 -3.01
C VAL A 184 21.48 -9.39 -3.78
N ASP A 185 22.29 -8.40 -4.11
CA ASP A 185 23.56 -8.62 -4.79
C ASP A 185 24.53 -9.49 -3.92
N GLY A 186 24.55 -9.24 -2.60
CA GLY A 186 25.31 -10.05 -1.65
C GLY A 186 24.84 -11.49 -1.57
N LEU A 187 23.53 -11.73 -1.51
CA LEU A 187 22.94 -13.07 -1.47
C LEU A 187 23.17 -13.82 -2.79
N SER A 188 22.97 -13.17 -3.93
CA SER A 188 23.19 -13.77 -5.26
C SER A 188 24.64 -14.22 -5.49
N ASN A 189 25.62 -13.52 -4.91
CA ASN A 189 27.03 -13.90 -5.01
C ASN A 189 27.41 -15.09 -4.12
N LEU A 190 26.62 -15.41 -3.10
CA LEU A 190 26.88 -16.53 -2.19
C LEU A 190 26.22 -17.83 -2.66
N ASP A 191 25.10 -17.74 -3.38
CA ASP A 191 24.43 -18.87 -4.00
C ASP A 191 25.18 -19.26 -5.29
N ASN A 192 26.12 -20.21 -5.18
CA ASN A 192 26.83 -20.80 -6.33
C ASN A 192 25.93 -21.73 -7.16
N ASP A 193 24.62 -21.67 -7.00
CA ASP A 193 23.70 -22.51 -7.78
C ASP A 193 23.40 -21.83 -9.10
N ASP A 194 23.78 -22.48 -10.18
CA ASP A 194 23.62 -22.04 -11.59
C ASP A 194 22.14 -22.04 -12.04
N THR A 195 21.22 -21.97 -11.08
CA THR A 195 19.79 -21.89 -11.35
C THR A 195 19.43 -20.46 -11.75
N THR A 196 18.78 -20.33 -12.87
CA THR A 196 18.36 -19.16 -13.64
C THR A 196 17.49 -18.11 -12.91
N ASP A 197 17.39 -18.12 -11.60
CA ASP A 197 16.49 -17.28 -10.80
C ASP A 197 17.19 -16.05 -10.18
N ASN A 198 18.08 -15.38 -10.93
CA ASN A 198 18.79 -14.18 -10.46
C ASN A 198 17.93 -12.92 -10.61
N LEU A 199 16.80 -12.84 -9.89
CA LEU A 199 16.05 -11.60 -9.82
C LEU A 199 16.89 -10.52 -9.15
N ARG A 200 17.28 -9.50 -9.92
CA ARG A 200 17.90 -8.28 -9.40
C ARG A 200 16.82 -7.31 -8.88
N VAL A 201 17.20 -6.49 -7.94
CA VAL A 201 16.32 -5.47 -7.35
C VAL A 201 16.90 -4.09 -7.60
N GLU A 202 16.09 -3.21 -8.16
CA GLU A 202 16.31 -1.77 -8.16
C GLU A 202 15.30 -1.13 -7.21
N CYS A 203 15.74 -0.23 -6.33
CA CYS A 203 14.87 0.38 -5.36
C CYS A 203 15.05 1.89 -5.29
N GLU A 204 13.96 2.63 -5.40
CA GLU A 204 13.91 4.07 -5.16
C GLU A 204 13.03 4.40 -3.94
N HIS A 205 13.25 5.58 -3.36
CA HIS A 205 12.48 6.09 -2.23
C HIS A 205 11.62 7.27 -2.64
N VAL A 206 10.39 7.33 -2.09
CA VAL A 206 9.52 8.50 -2.22
C VAL A 206 8.84 8.80 -0.90
N ASP A 207 8.72 10.11 -0.56
CA ASP A 207 7.98 10.56 0.63
C ASP A 207 7.17 11.83 0.38
N GLY A 208 6.33 12.18 1.35
CA GLY A 208 5.43 13.33 1.27
C GLY A 208 6.12 14.69 1.32
N THR A 209 7.42 14.78 1.65
CA THR A 209 8.19 16.02 1.66
C THR A 209 8.72 16.39 0.28
N MET A 210 8.77 15.42 -0.63
CA MET A 210 9.21 15.62 -2.01
C MET A 210 8.17 16.40 -2.81
N ASN A 211 8.63 17.24 -3.73
CA ASN A 211 7.72 17.97 -4.62
C ASN A 211 7.00 17.02 -5.60
N ALA A 212 5.92 17.51 -6.21
CA ALA A 212 5.08 16.69 -7.10
C ALA A 212 5.85 16.18 -8.33
N ALA A 213 6.80 16.93 -8.87
CA ALA A 213 7.57 16.55 -10.05
C ALA A 213 8.50 15.35 -9.74
N VAL A 214 9.21 15.37 -8.60
CA VAL A 214 10.07 14.27 -8.18
C VAL A 214 9.25 13.00 -7.94
N ARG A 215 8.08 13.12 -7.28
CA ARG A 215 7.19 11.97 -7.08
C ARG A 215 6.66 11.41 -8.41
N ALA A 216 6.31 12.30 -9.36
CA ALA A 216 5.86 11.86 -10.68
C ALA A 216 6.98 11.14 -11.45
N GLN A 217 8.23 11.60 -11.36
CA GLN A 217 9.38 10.95 -11.97
C GLN A 217 9.63 9.54 -11.39
N ALA A 218 9.60 9.39 -10.06
CA ALA A 218 9.73 8.09 -9.42
C ALA A 218 8.60 7.12 -9.81
N MET A 219 7.38 7.63 -9.99
CA MET A 219 6.26 6.85 -10.48
C MET A 219 6.44 6.40 -11.94
N GLU A 220 6.97 7.27 -12.79
CA GLU A 220 7.24 6.93 -14.19
C GLU A 220 8.36 5.91 -14.29
N TRP A 221 9.44 6.08 -13.52
CA TRP A 221 10.50 5.08 -13.39
C TRP A 221 9.95 3.69 -13.00
N LEU A 222 9.02 3.62 -12.04
CA LEU A 222 8.38 2.35 -11.66
C LEU A 222 7.54 1.77 -12.81
N LYS A 223 6.81 2.59 -13.55
CA LYS A 223 5.97 2.16 -14.68
C LYS A 223 6.77 1.60 -15.84
N GLU A 224 7.88 2.24 -16.20
CA GLU A 224 8.73 1.82 -17.31
C GLU A 224 9.20 0.37 -17.11
N GLY A 225 9.45 -0.05 -15.84
CA GLY A 225 10.01 -1.35 -15.55
C GLY A 225 11.45 -1.49 -16.02
N ALA A 226 12.05 -2.64 -15.78
CA ALA A 226 13.42 -2.94 -16.15
C ALA A 226 13.64 -4.43 -16.40
N GLY A 227 14.80 -4.77 -16.99
CA GLY A 227 15.24 -6.14 -17.24
C GLY A 227 14.50 -6.84 -18.38
N THR A 228 14.92 -8.06 -18.63
CA THR A 228 14.37 -8.99 -19.62
C THR A 228 13.91 -10.27 -18.91
N ASP A 229 13.42 -11.24 -19.65
CA ASP A 229 13.08 -12.55 -19.07
C ASP A 229 14.34 -13.35 -18.71
N GLU A 230 15.45 -13.09 -19.40
CA GLU A 230 16.76 -13.73 -19.13
C GLU A 230 17.48 -13.03 -17.96
N GLU A 231 17.33 -11.71 -17.82
CA GLU A 231 17.88 -10.91 -16.74
C GLU A 231 16.76 -10.13 -16.03
N PRO A 232 15.97 -10.78 -15.17
CA PRO A 232 14.83 -10.18 -14.52
C PRO A 232 15.26 -9.12 -13.49
N ILE A 233 14.63 -7.95 -13.56
CA ILE A 233 14.80 -6.86 -12.60
C ILE A 233 13.43 -6.51 -12.01
N CYS A 234 13.34 -6.46 -10.68
CA CYS A 234 12.18 -5.92 -9.99
C CYS A 234 12.45 -4.48 -9.54
N ARG A 235 11.70 -3.53 -10.05
CA ARG A 235 11.71 -2.16 -9.54
C ARG A 235 10.78 -2.02 -8.36
N ILE A 236 11.31 -1.49 -7.26
CA ILE A 236 10.59 -1.32 -6.01
C ILE A 236 10.59 0.15 -5.62
N LEU A 237 9.40 0.70 -5.40
CA LEU A 237 9.26 2.06 -4.87
C LEU A 237 8.93 2.00 -3.39
N SER A 238 9.92 2.30 -2.54
CA SER A 238 9.74 2.33 -1.10
C SER A 238 9.15 3.65 -0.65
N ASN A 239 8.24 3.61 0.32
CA ASN A 239 7.59 4.81 0.83
C ASN A 239 7.19 4.72 2.30
N ALA A 240 6.95 5.91 2.90
CA ALA A 240 6.36 6.08 4.21
C ALA A 240 5.12 6.96 4.10
N ARG A 241 3.93 6.35 3.98
CA ARG A 241 2.60 7.00 3.99
C ARG A 241 2.24 7.88 2.79
N CYS A 242 3.11 8.07 1.80
CA CYS A 242 2.81 9.00 0.71
C CYS A 242 2.18 8.34 -0.53
N LEU A 243 2.24 7.03 -0.65
CA LEU A 243 1.69 6.29 -1.77
C LEU A 243 0.35 5.61 -1.47
N SER A 244 -0.30 5.94 -0.35
CA SER A 244 -1.69 5.53 -0.10
C SER A 244 -2.67 6.18 -1.10
N GLU A 245 -2.33 7.37 -1.63
CA GLU A 245 -3.11 8.07 -2.65
C GLU A 245 -2.24 8.42 -3.87
N GLY A 246 -2.83 8.44 -5.06
CA GLY A 246 -2.17 8.96 -6.27
C GLY A 246 -1.25 8.00 -7.03
N VAL A 247 -1.04 6.76 -6.60
CA VAL A 247 -0.27 5.77 -7.38
C VAL A 247 -1.16 5.13 -8.44
N ASP A 248 -0.92 5.45 -9.69
CA ASP A 248 -1.56 4.80 -10.83
C ASP A 248 -0.55 4.00 -11.64
N VAL A 249 -0.33 2.76 -11.21
CA VAL A 249 0.51 1.77 -11.90
C VAL A 249 -0.28 0.50 -12.08
N PRO A 250 -1.05 0.35 -13.17
CA PRO A 250 -1.86 -0.85 -13.44
C PRO A 250 -1.03 -2.14 -13.48
N THR A 251 0.21 -2.04 -13.95
CA THR A 251 1.17 -3.15 -14.04
C THR A 251 1.87 -3.47 -12.71
N LEU A 252 1.42 -2.91 -11.57
CA LEU A 252 1.99 -3.21 -10.26
C LEU A 252 1.72 -4.67 -9.89
N ASP A 253 2.77 -5.47 -9.68
CA ASP A 253 2.67 -6.90 -9.37
C ASP A 253 2.47 -7.15 -7.88
N ALA A 254 3.18 -6.40 -7.02
CA ALA A 254 3.17 -6.64 -5.59
C ALA A 254 3.12 -5.37 -4.73
N VAL A 255 2.57 -5.55 -3.53
CA VAL A 255 2.76 -4.63 -2.40
C VAL A 255 3.44 -5.36 -1.25
N LEU A 256 4.50 -4.74 -0.69
CA LEU A 256 5.28 -5.26 0.43
C LEU A 256 4.94 -4.46 1.70
N PHE A 257 4.38 -5.09 2.71
CA PHE A 257 4.14 -4.44 4.00
C PHE A 257 5.28 -4.74 4.97
N LEU A 258 6.36 -3.95 4.93
CA LEU A 258 7.54 -4.12 5.79
C LEU A 258 7.31 -3.68 7.23
N ALA A 259 6.19 -3.05 7.51
CA ALA A 259 5.75 -2.68 8.84
C ALA A 259 4.23 -2.79 8.99
N PRO A 260 3.73 -3.09 10.20
CA PRO A 260 2.29 -3.16 10.48
C PRO A 260 1.59 -1.84 10.12
N ARG A 261 0.42 -1.94 9.49
CA ARG A 261 -0.44 -0.80 9.18
C ARG A 261 -1.62 -0.74 10.14
N LYS A 262 -1.85 0.43 10.74
CA LYS A 262 -2.98 0.67 11.64
C LYS A 262 -4.24 1.13 10.89
N SER A 263 -4.08 1.70 9.72
CA SER A 263 -5.17 2.24 8.90
C SER A 263 -5.69 1.18 7.93
N GLN A 264 -6.94 0.76 8.11
CA GLN A 264 -7.62 -0.09 7.13
C GLN A 264 -7.74 0.59 5.77
N VAL A 265 -7.91 1.91 5.75
CA VAL A 265 -7.98 2.72 4.53
C VAL A 265 -6.72 2.53 3.69
N ASP A 266 -5.53 2.71 4.30
CA ASP A 266 -4.25 2.57 3.60
C ASP A 266 -4.06 1.16 3.03
N VAL A 267 -4.46 0.12 3.78
CA VAL A 267 -4.37 -1.27 3.34
C VAL A 267 -5.28 -1.53 2.15
N ILE A 268 -6.56 -1.16 2.24
CA ILE A 268 -7.55 -1.35 1.18
C ILE A 268 -7.14 -0.61 -0.09
N GLN A 269 -6.66 0.62 0.04
CA GLN A 269 -6.18 1.39 -1.10
C GLN A 269 -4.94 0.77 -1.75
N ALA A 270 -3.97 0.28 -0.96
CA ALA A 270 -2.79 -0.41 -1.48
C ALA A 270 -3.16 -1.72 -2.20
N VAL A 271 -4.04 -2.53 -1.61
CA VAL A 271 -4.55 -3.77 -2.20
C VAL A 271 -5.33 -3.49 -3.49
N GLY A 272 -6.24 -2.51 -3.48
CA GLY A 272 -6.99 -2.12 -4.68
C GLY A 272 -6.11 -1.71 -5.86
N ARG A 273 -4.91 -1.15 -5.59
CA ARG A 273 -3.95 -0.79 -6.65
C ARG A 273 -3.29 -2.00 -7.27
N VAL A 274 -2.83 -2.95 -6.44
CA VAL A 274 -2.20 -4.17 -6.93
C VAL A 274 -3.20 -5.08 -7.64
N MET A 275 -4.49 -4.91 -7.41
CA MET A 275 -5.56 -5.63 -8.10
C MET A 275 -6.01 -4.96 -9.41
N ARG A 276 -5.43 -3.84 -9.83
CA ARG A 276 -5.75 -3.25 -11.14
C ARG A 276 -5.39 -4.18 -12.26
N ARG A 277 -6.26 -4.25 -13.25
CA ARG A 277 -6.04 -5.09 -14.43
C ARG A 277 -4.94 -4.51 -15.31
N ALA A 278 -4.06 -5.40 -15.78
CA ALA A 278 -3.10 -5.13 -16.82
C ALA A 278 -3.00 -6.35 -17.75
N GLU A 279 -2.56 -6.15 -18.97
CA GLU A 279 -2.33 -7.24 -19.92
C GLU A 279 -1.25 -8.18 -19.37
N GLY A 280 -1.50 -9.49 -19.43
CA GLY A 280 -0.58 -10.53 -18.94
C GLY A 280 -0.50 -10.63 -17.40
N LYS A 281 -1.41 -10.01 -16.66
CA LYS A 281 -1.44 -10.05 -15.21
C LYS A 281 -2.62 -10.88 -14.70
N ASP A 282 -2.33 -12.04 -14.14
CA ASP A 282 -3.33 -12.94 -13.56
C ASP A 282 -3.65 -12.63 -12.10
N PHE A 283 -2.63 -12.28 -11.31
CA PHE A 283 -2.76 -11.99 -9.88
C PHE A 283 -2.03 -10.71 -9.46
N GLY A 284 -2.57 -10.08 -8.42
CA GLY A 284 -1.84 -9.11 -7.60
C GLY A 284 -1.33 -9.79 -6.34
N TYR A 285 -0.10 -9.45 -5.88
CA TYR A 285 0.51 -10.10 -4.73
C TYR A 285 0.61 -9.15 -3.53
N ILE A 286 0.19 -9.63 -2.35
CA ILE A 286 0.29 -8.91 -1.09
C ILE A 286 1.30 -9.68 -0.24
N ILE A 287 2.47 -9.11 0.01
CA ILE A 287 3.57 -9.77 0.68
C ILE A 287 3.72 -9.22 2.10
N LEU A 288 3.62 -10.11 3.09
CA LEU A 288 3.67 -9.83 4.52
C LEU A 288 4.86 -10.60 5.13
N PRO A 289 6.07 -10.02 5.15
CA PRO A 289 7.21 -10.67 5.77
C PRO A 289 7.11 -10.57 7.30
N VAL A 290 7.28 -11.71 7.96
CA VAL A 290 7.33 -11.83 9.43
C VAL A 290 8.66 -12.47 9.81
N ALA A 291 9.53 -11.71 10.46
CA ALA A 291 10.74 -12.29 11.04
C ALA A 291 10.38 -13.02 12.33
N VAL A 292 10.89 -14.23 12.46
CA VAL A 292 10.71 -15.06 13.67
C VAL A 292 12.06 -15.11 14.38
N PRO A 293 12.13 -14.66 15.65
CA PRO A 293 13.34 -14.79 16.45
C PRO A 293 13.82 -16.25 16.52
N ALA A 294 15.14 -16.42 16.60
CA ALA A 294 15.80 -17.71 16.77
C ALA A 294 15.43 -18.40 18.10
#